data_aa5f18156164fcdf2171a95c3d1a10e3
#
_entry.id   aa5f18156164fcdf2171a95c3d1a10e3
#
_cell.length_a   1.000
_cell.length_b   1.000
_cell.length_c   1.000
_cell.angle_alpha   90.00
_cell.angle_beta   90.00
_cell.angle_gamma   90.00
#
_symmetry.space_group_name_H-M   'P 1'
#
loop_
_entity.id
_entity.type
_entity.pdbx_description
1 polymer ?
#
loop_
_entity_poly.entity_id
_entity_poly.type
_entity_poly.pdbx_seq_one_letter_code
_entity_poly.pdbx_strand_id
1 'polypeptide(L)'
;MENLHTKDRLEYLRKLGFVIHTSDNRLTKLHSHSFLEFTYIESGIMEHTFDGETATLKAGDYFIVDYGTQHQYRAVGDTKLNVINFLFYPDFVDRTLGRSESFEKVVNSYFIRFRYQSLNCSPTGIAFHDDDGEIYKIVQQITKEYAEEKEGFLECIRCLVVQMFIIIMRKIGRCEGAKNESTIIQEITEYMKNNYAERISLSDMAKRYNYSLSHISKKFAEEMGCGFTQYLQRIRIEQSCRLLETGEYLVREVAELVGYGDIKFFNKVFKDTLGITPREFKKLKHYR
;
A
#
# COMPACT_ATOMS: atom_id res chain seq x y z
N MET A 1 21.28 15.68 -4.06
CA MET A 1 20.72 14.55 -4.83
C MET A 1 20.14 15.09 -6.12
N GLU A 2 20.69 14.72 -7.27
CA GLU A 2 20.09 15.06 -8.55
C GLU A 2 18.74 14.37 -8.67
N ASN A 3 17.72 15.12 -9.10
CA ASN A 3 16.39 14.57 -9.36
C ASN A 3 16.46 13.61 -10.55
N LEU A 4 16.58 12.33 -10.30
CA LEU A 4 16.49 11.28 -11.32
C LEU A 4 15.15 11.41 -12.06
N HIS A 5 15.17 11.35 -13.40
CA HIS A 5 13.96 11.30 -14.20
C HIS A 5 13.09 10.08 -13.80
N THR A 6 11.77 10.19 -13.90
CA THR A 6 10.82 9.14 -13.45
C THR A 6 11.12 7.76 -14.05
N LYS A 7 11.65 7.69 -15.29
CA LYS A 7 12.07 6.42 -15.92
C LYS A 7 13.28 5.80 -15.22
N ASP A 8 14.26 6.61 -14.85
CA ASP A 8 15.48 6.15 -14.19
C ASP A 8 15.17 5.64 -12.77
N ARG A 9 14.23 6.29 -12.06
CA ARG A 9 13.79 5.85 -10.72
C ARG A 9 13.14 4.47 -10.74
N LEU A 10 12.27 4.20 -11.71
CA LEU A 10 11.61 2.90 -11.84
C LEU A 10 12.62 1.80 -12.25
N GLU A 11 13.64 2.13 -13.01
CA GLU A 11 14.72 1.20 -13.33
C GLU A 11 15.56 0.88 -12.10
N TYR A 12 15.94 1.89 -11.31
CA TYR A 12 16.63 1.72 -10.03
C TYR A 12 15.79 0.89 -9.04
N LEU A 13 14.49 1.19 -8.92
CA LEU A 13 13.59 0.42 -8.07
C LEU A 13 13.52 -1.06 -8.48
N ARG A 14 13.48 -1.34 -9.79
CA ARG A 14 13.50 -2.71 -10.29
C ARG A 14 14.80 -3.44 -9.96
N LYS A 15 15.92 -2.75 -10.03
CA LYS A 15 17.27 -3.31 -9.82
C LYS A 15 17.57 -3.51 -8.34
N LEU A 16 17.29 -2.51 -7.51
CA LEU A 16 17.68 -2.48 -6.09
C LEU A 16 16.57 -2.89 -5.13
N GLY A 17 15.30 -2.89 -5.60
CA GLY A 17 14.11 -3.13 -4.76
C GLY A 17 13.71 -1.95 -3.89
N PHE A 18 14.51 -0.87 -3.86
CA PHE A 18 14.32 0.33 -3.05
C PHE A 18 14.88 1.56 -3.77
N VAL A 19 14.17 2.69 -3.66
CA VAL A 19 14.64 3.99 -4.15
C VAL A 19 14.10 5.13 -3.28
N ILE A 20 14.90 6.15 -3.08
CA ILE A 20 14.51 7.40 -2.42
C ILE A 20 14.39 8.49 -3.48
N HIS A 21 13.37 9.30 -3.34
CA HIS A 21 13.35 10.59 -4.03
C HIS A 21 12.73 11.68 -3.18
N THR A 22 13.28 12.87 -3.26
CA THR A 22 12.68 14.09 -2.76
C THR A 22 11.88 14.74 -3.88
N SER A 23 10.69 15.22 -3.58
CA SER A 23 9.86 15.95 -4.53
C SER A 23 9.47 17.30 -3.95
N ASP A 24 9.66 18.32 -4.77
CA ASP A 24 9.11 19.66 -4.57
C ASP A 24 7.96 19.95 -5.54
N ASN A 25 7.46 18.91 -6.21
CA ASN A 25 6.37 19.01 -7.17
C ASN A 25 5.10 19.51 -6.51
N ARG A 26 4.53 20.58 -7.06
CA ARG A 26 3.28 21.15 -6.55
C ARG A 26 2.05 20.31 -6.84
N LEU A 27 2.12 19.37 -7.78
CA LEU A 27 0.99 18.54 -8.21
C LEU A 27 1.48 17.19 -8.74
N THR A 28 0.88 16.10 -8.24
CA THR A 28 0.89 14.80 -8.89
C THR A 28 -0.49 14.53 -9.49
N LYS A 29 -0.53 13.93 -10.68
CA LYS A 29 -1.80 13.46 -11.26
C LYS A 29 -2.28 12.21 -10.53
N LEU A 30 -3.60 11.98 -10.55
CA LEU A 30 -4.17 10.75 -10.03
C LEU A 30 -3.52 9.54 -10.74
N HIS A 31 -2.92 8.66 -9.95
CA HIS A 31 -2.21 7.47 -10.42
C HIS A 31 -2.24 6.35 -9.40
N SER A 32 -1.84 5.19 -9.81
CA SER A 32 -1.57 4.04 -8.96
C SER A 32 -0.25 3.38 -9.39
N HIS A 33 0.32 2.59 -8.52
CA HIS A 33 1.61 1.93 -8.78
C HIS A 33 1.66 0.51 -8.20
N SER A 34 2.65 -0.28 -8.65
CA SER A 34 2.85 -1.68 -8.27
C SER A 34 3.99 -1.86 -7.26
N PHE A 35 4.15 -0.93 -6.34
CA PHE A 35 5.13 -0.94 -5.25
C PHE A 35 4.52 -0.27 -4.02
N LEU A 36 5.19 -0.36 -2.90
CA LEU A 36 4.84 0.38 -1.68
C LEU A 36 5.52 1.75 -1.70
N GLU A 37 4.81 2.76 -1.27
CA GLU A 37 5.34 4.11 -1.12
C GLU A 37 5.13 4.60 0.31
N PHE A 38 6.22 4.97 0.97
CA PHE A 38 6.20 5.71 2.22
C PHE A 38 6.53 7.17 1.91
N THR A 39 5.72 8.09 2.38
CA THR A 39 5.91 9.55 2.20
C THR A 39 6.00 10.25 3.53
N TYR A 40 7.03 11.06 3.72
CA TYR A 40 7.20 11.97 4.85
C TYR A 40 7.20 13.42 4.37
N ILE A 41 6.39 14.28 4.99
CA ILE A 41 6.33 15.71 4.67
C ILE A 41 7.35 16.45 5.53
N GLU A 42 8.45 16.88 4.92
CA GLU A 42 9.52 17.61 5.61
C GLU A 42 9.15 19.08 5.80
N SER A 43 8.48 19.70 4.82
CA SER A 43 8.01 21.08 4.90
C SER A 43 6.83 21.34 3.97
N GLY A 44 6.04 22.36 4.28
CA GLY A 44 4.89 22.79 3.49
C GLY A 44 3.58 22.14 3.94
N ILE A 45 2.55 22.38 3.13
CA ILE A 45 1.21 21.83 3.31
C ILE A 45 0.77 21.24 1.98
N MET A 46 0.14 20.09 2.02
CA MET A 46 -0.43 19.44 0.84
C MET A 46 -1.84 18.92 1.09
N GLU A 47 -2.65 18.91 0.06
CA GLU A 47 -3.83 18.07 -0.01
C GLU A 47 -3.46 16.74 -0.65
N HIS A 48 -3.76 15.65 0.02
CA HIS A 48 -3.60 14.30 -0.46
C HIS A 48 -4.97 13.66 -0.67
N THR A 49 -5.25 13.24 -1.89
CA THR A 49 -6.45 12.47 -2.22
C THR A 49 -6.07 11.01 -2.34
N PHE A 50 -6.77 10.17 -1.60
CA PHE A 50 -6.56 8.75 -1.50
C PHE A 50 -7.90 8.04 -1.62
N ASP A 51 -8.06 7.17 -2.63
CA ASP A 51 -9.32 6.45 -2.92
C ASP A 51 -10.56 7.36 -2.95
N GLY A 52 -10.41 8.61 -3.40
CA GLY A 52 -11.49 9.59 -3.52
C GLY A 52 -11.70 10.49 -2.30
N GLU A 53 -11.08 10.21 -1.18
CA GLU A 53 -11.10 11.08 0.01
C GLU A 53 -9.88 12.01 0.02
N THR A 54 -10.08 13.26 0.45
CA THR A 54 -9.02 14.26 0.48
C THR A 54 -8.76 14.72 1.91
N ALA A 55 -7.50 14.67 2.31
CA ALA A 55 -7.02 15.18 3.60
C ALA A 55 -5.97 16.26 3.39
N THR A 56 -5.95 17.25 4.29
CA THR A 56 -4.88 18.25 4.34
C THR A 56 -3.79 17.78 5.29
N LEU A 57 -2.59 17.68 4.78
CA LEU A 57 -1.41 17.19 5.48
C LEU A 57 -0.35 18.31 5.58
N LYS A 58 0.47 18.27 6.60
CA LYS A 58 1.48 19.30 6.92
C LYS A 58 2.84 18.67 7.28
N ALA A 59 3.83 19.50 7.46
CA ALA A 59 5.14 19.08 7.94
C ALA A 59 5.04 18.23 9.21
N GLY A 60 5.77 17.12 9.25
CA GLY A 60 5.72 16.10 10.30
C GLY A 60 4.70 14.99 10.04
N ASP A 61 3.80 15.16 9.05
CA ASP A 61 2.87 14.10 8.68
C ASP A 61 3.56 13.09 7.74
N TYR A 62 3.17 11.83 7.87
CA TYR A 62 3.63 10.75 6.99
C TYR A 62 2.50 9.76 6.73
N PHE A 63 2.60 9.06 5.60
CA PHE A 63 1.61 8.06 5.21
C PHE A 63 2.25 6.97 4.35
N ILE A 64 1.52 5.87 4.17
CA ILE A 64 1.92 4.74 3.34
C ILE A 64 0.85 4.52 2.28
N VAL A 65 1.26 4.43 1.02
CA VAL A 65 0.41 4.05 -0.10
C VAL A 65 0.71 2.60 -0.47
N ASP A 66 -0.33 1.79 -0.41
CA ASP A 66 -0.24 0.38 -0.75
C ASP A 66 -0.35 0.17 -2.26
N TYR A 67 -0.03 -1.00 -2.67
CA TYR A 67 -0.10 -1.54 -4.00
C TYR A 67 -1.47 -1.31 -4.66
N GLY A 68 -1.48 -0.73 -5.86
CA GLY A 68 -2.69 -0.51 -6.66
C GLY A 68 -3.63 0.59 -6.18
N THR A 69 -3.28 1.28 -5.10
CA THR A 69 -4.11 2.35 -4.55
C THR A 69 -4.04 3.61 -5.41
N GLN A 70 -5.20 4.17 -5.77
CA GLN A 70 -5.27 5.42 -6.51
C GLN A 70 -5.05 6.62 -5.58
N HIS A 71 -4.05 7.43 -5.87
CA HIS A 71 -3.76 8.61 -5.10
C HIS A 71 -3.21 9.77 -5.94
N GLN A 72 -3.32 10.97 -5.39
CA GLN A 72 -2.70 12.19 -5.91
C GLN A 72 -2.42 13.16 -4.76
N TYR A 73 -1.50 14.09 -4.96
CA TYR A 73 -1.35 15.20 -4.03
C TYR A 73 -1.11 16.52 -4.76
N ARG A 74 -1.45 17.63 -4.09
CA ARG A 74 -1.13 18.98 -4.51
C ARG A 74 -0.66 19.83 -3.34
N ALA A 75 0.32 20.68 -3.58
CA ALA A 75 0.74 21.68 -2.59
C ALA A 75 -0.36 22.72 -2.37
N VAL A 76 -0.52 23.15 -1.14
CA VAL A 76 -1.47 24.21 -0.73
C VAL A 76 -0.70 25.47 -0.35
N GLY A 77 -1.13 26.60 -0.88
CA GLY A 77 -0.51 27.90 -0.59
C GLY A 77 0.83 28.10 -1.31
N ASP A 78 1.56 29.14 -0.86
CA ASP A 78 2.84 29.54 -1.47
C ASP A 78 4.06 28.96 -0.74
N THR A 79 3.86 28.14 0.30
CA THR A 79 4.96 27.47 1.00
C THR A 79 5.58 26.38 0.11
N LYS A 80 6.92 26.31 0.12
CA LYS A 80 7.62 25.27 -0.60
C LYS A 80 7.29 23.91 0.03
N LEU A 81 6.60 23.07 -0.71
CA LEU A 81 6.38 21.68 -0.32
C LEU A 81 7.69 20.90 -0.55
N ASN A 82 8.14 20.18 0.47
CA ASN A 82 9.21 19.22 0.34
C ASN A 82 8.79 17.89 0.99
N VAL A 83 8.80 16.83 0.19
CA VAL A 83 8.45 15.48 0.63
C VAL A 83 9.59 14.51 0.34
N ILE A 84 9.77 13.56 1.22
CA ILE A 84 10.73 12.46 1.08
C ILE A 84 9.93 11.19 0.86
N ASN A 85 10.11 10.56 -0.32
CA ASN A 85 9.42 9.34 -0.70
C ASN A 85 10.38 8.15 -0.70
N PHE A 86 9.99 7.07 -0.06
CA PHE A 86 10.63 5.76 -0.15
C PHE A 86 9.74 4.84 -0.97
N LEU A 87 10.22 4.42 -2.13
CA LEU A 87 9.55 3.46 -3.00
C LEU A 87 10.25 2.12 -2.85
N PHE A 88 9.52 1.06 -2.59
CA PHE A 88 10.13 -0.26 -2.39
C PHE A 88 9.16 -1.40 -2.70
N TYR A 89 9.73 -2.54 -3.02
CA TYR A 89 8.97 -3.78 -3.10
C TYR A 89 8.97 -4.52 -1.76
N PRO A 90 7.93 -5.31 -1.47
CA PRO A 90 7.88 -6.12 -0.25
C PRO A 90 9.09 -7.04 -0.05
N ASP A 91 9.62 -7.63 -1.14
CA ASP A 91 10.82 -8.48 -1.11
C ASP A 91 12.11 -7.73 -0.69
N PHE A 92 12.13 -6.41 -0.78
CA PHE A 92 13.21 -5.61 -0.21
C PHE A 92 13.20 -5.68 1.32
N VAL A 93 12.02 -5.63 1.92
CA VAL A 93 11.87 -5.67 3.39
C VAL A 93 12.04 -7.10 3.91
N ASP A 94 11.37 -8.05 3.27
CA ASP A 94 11.45 -9.48 3.61
C ASP A 94 11.59 -10.33 2.34
N ARG A 95 12.76 -10.94 2.17
CA ARG A 95 13.10 -11.76 1.00
C ARG A 95 12.23 -13.02 0.83
N THR A 96 11.44 -13.39 1.84
CA THR A 96 10.48 -14.49 1.75
C THR A 96 9.17 -14.07 1.09
N LEU A 97 8.95 -12.77 0.91
CA LEU A 97 7.77 -12.20 0.27
C LEU A 97 7.96 -12.04 -1.23
N GLY A 98 6.86 -12.16 -1.97
CA GLY A 98 6.81 -11.76 -3.38
C GLY A 98 6.74 -10.24 -3.53
N ARG A 99 7.09 -9.74 -4.72
CA ARG A 99 7.05 -8.28 -5.03
C ARG A 99 5.64 -7.68 -5.04
N SER A 100 4.63 -8.52 -5.15
CA SER A 100 3.22 -8.12 -5.25
C SER A 100 2.46 -8.31 -3.93
N GLU A 101 3.18 -8.48 -2.82
CA GLU A 101 2.55 -8.62 -1.52
C GLU A 101 2.11 -7.26 -0.97
N SER A 102 1.00 -7.25 -0.22
CA SER A 102 0.51 -6.03 0.44
C SER A 102 1.40 -5.60 1.60
N PHE A 103 1.32 -4.35 1.97
CA PHE A 103 1.96 -3.82 3.18
C PHE A 103 1.56 -4.62 4.43
N GLU A 104 0.30 -5.03 4.52
CA GLU A 104 -0.19 -5.90 5.60
C GLU A 104 0.62 -7.19 5.72
N LYS A 105 1.00 -7.82 4.60
CA LYS A 105 1.84 -9.02 4.65
C LYS A 105 3.28 -8.73 5.06
N VAL A 106 3.83 -7.61 4.61
CA VAL A 106 5.16 -7.15 5.08
C VAL A 106 5.13 -7.04 6.60
N VAL A 107 4.12 -6.40 7.13
CA VAL A 107 3.97 -6.22 8.57
C VAL A 107 3.77 -7.57 9.27
N ASN A 108 2.90 -8.45 8.77
CA ASN A 108 2.62 -9.76 9.37
C ASN A 108 3.83 -10.69 9.38
N SER A 109 4.71 -10.65 8.38
CA SER A 109 5.90 -11.50 8.33
C SER A 109 6.91 -11.18 9.45
N TYR A 110 7.03 -9.91 9.83
CA TYR A 110 7.93 -9.46 10.91
C TYR A 110 7.30 -9.52 12.29
N PHE A 111 5.96 -9.52 12.38
CA PHE A 111 5.24 -9.30 13.62
C PHE A 111 4.39 -10.49 14.08
N ILE A 112 4.77 -11.74 13.79
CA ILE A 112 4.10 -12.97 14.24
C ILE A 112 3.75 -12.96 15.75
N ARG A 113 4.35 -12.11 16.55
CA ARG A 113 4.07 -11.96 17.99
C ARG A 113 3.20 -10.76 18.37
N PHE A 114 2.98 -9.82 17.48
CA PHE A 114 2.01 -8.76 17.71
C PHE A 114 0.64 -9.26 17.27
N ARG A 115 -0.28 -9.43 18.21
CA ARG A 115 -1.66 -9.76 17.91
C ARG A 115 -2.25 -8.63 17.08
N TYR A 116 -2.21 -8.79 15.77
CA TYR A 116 -2.85 -7.92 14.77
C TYR A 116 -4.37 -7.89 14.90
N GLN A 117 -4.96 -8.64 15.82
CA GLN A 117 -6.39 -8.67 16.09
C GLN A 117 -6.97 -7.36 16.61
N SER A 118 -6.12 -6.35 16.83
CA SER A 118 -6.55 -5.05 17.36
C SER A 118 -6.29 -3.84 16.45
N LEU A 119 -5.67 -4.00 15.28
CA LEU A 119 -5.58 -2.87 14.33
C LEU A 119 -6.90 -2.75 13.58
N ASN A 120 -7.75 -1.86 14.06
CA ASN A 120 -9.03 -1.53 13.46
C ASN A 120 -8.93 -0.66 12.19
N CYS A 121 -7.71 -0.33 11.76
CA CYS A 121 -7.46 0.43 10.54
C CYS A 121 -6.31 -0.18 9.75
N SER A 122 -6.44 -0.19 8.42
CA SER A 122 -5.28 -0.39 7.55
C SER A 122 -4.33 0.78 7.75
N PRO A 123 -3.03 0.57 8.00
CA PRO A 123 -2.08 1.68 8.08
C PRO A 123 -1.86 2.36 6.73
N THR A 124 -2.41 1.81 5.65
CA THR A 124 -2.36 2.39 4.32
C THR A 124 -3.53 3.35 4.10
N GLY A 125 -3.25 4.54 3.58
CA GLY A 125 -4.23 5.58 3.32
C GLY A 125 -4.58 6.48 4.51
N ILE A 126 -4.05 6.20 5.70
CA ILE A 126 -4.17 7.07 6.87
C ILE A 126 -2.87 7.85 7.01
N ALA A 127 -2.98 9.14 7.23
CA ALA A 127 -1.83 9.97 7.59
C ALA A 127 -1.65 9.97 9.11
N PHE A 128 -0.41 9.90 9.52
CA PHE A 128 0.03 9.95 10.91
C PHE A 128 0.89 11.18 11.13
N HIS A 129 0.93 11.68 12.35
CA HIS A 129 1.84 12.77 12.76
C HIS A 129 3.01 12.24 13.59
N ASP A 130 4.20 12.74 13.31
CA ASP A 130 5.43 12.37 14.03
C ASP A 130 5.68 13.33 15.20
N ASP A 131 4.86 13.20 16.28
CA ASP A 131 4.86 14.11 17.42
C ASP A 131 6.22 14.22 18.15
N ASP A 132 7.00 13.14 18.14
CA ASP A 132 8.28 13.04 18.86
C ASP A 132 9.51 13.09 17.95
N GLY A 133 9.31 13.19 16.62
CA GLY A 133 10.36 13.23 15.62
C GLY A 133 11.15 11.92 15.50
N GLU A 134 10.63 10.81 16.02
CA GLU A 134 11.31 9.51 15.99
C GLU A 134 11.35 8.94 14.55
N ILE A 135 10.26 9.10 13.81
CA ILE A 135 10.20 8.68 12.40
C ILE A 135 11.12 9.55 11.54
N TYR A 136 11.13 10.86 11.77
CA TYR A 136 12.02 11.77 11.02
C TYR A 136 13.50 11.42 11.18
N LYS A 137 13.94 11.07 12.39
CA LYS A 137 15.33 10.63 12.64
C LYS A 137 15.69 9.43 11.78
N ILE A 138 14.79 8.46 11.67
CA ILE A 138 15.03 7.26 10.84
C ILE A 138 15.02 7.63 9.36
N VAL A 139 14.09 8.48 8.92
CA VAL A 139 14.03 9.00 7.54
C VAL A 139 15.35 9.66 7.16
N GLN A 140 15.93 10.49 8.04
CA GLN A 140 17.22 11.12 7.82
C GLN A 140 18.37 10.10 7.74
N GLN A 141 18.37 9.07 8.60
CA GLN A 141 19.38 8.02 8.55
C GLN A 141 19.33 7.23 7.23
N ILE A 142 18.10 6.84 6.80
CA ILE A 142 17.89 6.16 5.52
C ILE A 142 18.37 7.04 4.35
N THR A 143 18.01 8.33 4.37
CA THR A 143 18.42 9.28 3.32
C THR A 143 19.93 9.44 3.26
N LYS A 144 20.60 9.47 4.42
CA LYS A 144 22.06 9.55 4.52
C LYS A 144 22.73 8.29 3.98
N GLU A 145 22.31 7.10 4.41
CA GLU A 145 22.84 5.82 3.91
C GLU A 145 22.70 5.71 2.39
N TYR A 146 21.54 6.10 1.87
CA TYR A 146 21.26 6.09 0.43
C TYR A 146 22.15 7.08 -0.35
N ALA A 147 22.49 8.23 0.24
CA ALA A 147 23.35 9.23 -0.40
C ALA A 147 24.84 8.86 -0.36
N GLU A 148 25.26 8.15 0.67
CA GLU A 148 26.66 7.77 0.86
C GLU A 148 27.04 6.48 0.12
N GLU A 149 26.08 5.61 -0.19
CA GLU A 149 26.22 4.33 -0.92
C GLU A 149 27.41 3.48 -0.44
N LYS A 150 27.69 3.49 0.88
CA LYS A 150 28.75 2.68 1.46
C LYS A 150 28.46 1.19 1.30
N GLU A 151 29.51 0.36 1.40
CA GLU A 151 29.34 -1.08 1.36
C GLU A 151 28.28 -1.55 2.35
N GLY A 152 27.27 -2.32 1.89
CA GLY A 152 26.16 -2.79 2.72
C GLY A 152 25.03 -1.78 2.96
N PHE A 153 25.02 -0.61 2.31
CA PHE A 153 24.01 0.44 2.53
C PHE A 153 22.57 -0.05 2.35
N LEU A 154 22.30 -0.92 1.38
CA LEU A 154 20.95 -1.47 1.18
C LEU A 154 20.49 -2.32 2.37
N GLU A 155 21.37 -3.09 2.99
CA GLU A 155 21.06 -3.86 4.19
C GLU A 155 20.84 -2.94 5.41
N CYS A 156 21.63 -1.88 5.54
CA CYS A 156 21.38 -0.85 6.56
C CYS A 156 20.03 -0.18 6.36
N ILE A 157 19.71 0.23 5.15
CA ILE A 157 18.41 0.82 4.80
C ILE A 157 17.28 -0.17 5.12
N ARG A 158 17.40 -1.44 4.76
CA ARG A 158 16.40 -2.46 5.05
C ARG A 158 16.14 -2.58 6.55
N CYS A 159 17.20 -2.62 7.37
CA CYS A 159 17.07 -2.66 8.83
C CYS A 159 16.35 -1.41 9.39
N LEU A 160 16.68 -0.23 8.87
CA LEU A 160 16.05 1.03 9.26
C LEU A 160 14.58 1.10 8.84
N VAL A 161 14.22 0.61 7.65
CA VAL A 161 12.82 0.50 7.19
C VAL A 161 12.02 -0.44 8.09
N VAL A 162 12.59 -1.60 8.46
CA VAL A 162 11.96 -2.52 9.41
C VAL A 162 11.76 -1.86 10.77
N GLN A 163 12.79 -1.17 11.29
CA GLN A 163 12.69 -0.44 12.55
C GLN A 163 11.60 0.63 12.50
N MET A 164 11.54 1.41 11.42
CA MET A 164 10.52 2.44 11.20
C MET A 164 9.11 1.85 11.26
N PHE A 165 8.87 0.74 10.57
CA PHE A 165 7.57 0.07 10.61
C PHE A 165 7.21 -0.46 12.00
N ILE A 166 8.18 -1.01 12.73
CA ILE A 166 7.96 -1.43 14.13
C ILE A 166 7.49 -0.25 14.99
N ILE A 167 8.12 0.90 14.83
CA ILE A 167 7.77 2.10 15.59
C ILE A 167 6.37 2.60 15.19
N ILE A 168 6.08 2.68 13.90
CA ILE A 168 4.76 3.06 13.39
C ILE A 168 3.69 2.15 13.98
N MET A 169 3.88 0.84 13.93
CA MET A 169 2.93 -0.13 14.46
C MET A 169 2.73 -0.01 15.99
N ARG A 170 3.81 0.26 16.73
CA ARG A 170 3.70 0.52 18.18
C ARG A 170 2.92 1.79 18.48
N LYS A 171 3.09 2.85 17.67
CA LYS A 171 2.32 4.10 17.82
C LYS A 171 0.84 3.85 17.52
N ILE A 172 0.51 3.14 16.44
CA ILE A 172 -0.87 2.75 16.10
C ILE A 172 -1.50 1.94 17.24
N GLY A 173 -0.84 0.90 17.73
CA GLY A 173 -1.36 0.06 18.82
C GLY A 173 -1.53 0.78 20.16
N ARG A 174 -0.86 1.91 20.39
CA ARG A 174 -1.06 2.74 21.59
C ARG A 174 -2.28 3.64 21.50
N CYS A 175 -2.71 4.02 20.30
CA CYS A 175 -3.91 4.81 20.07
C CYS A 175 -5.21 4.04 20.35
N GLU A 176 -5.15 2.72 20.47
CA GLU A 176 -6.31 1.81 20.60
C GLU A 176 -6.75 1.51 22.04
N GLY A 177 -6.56 2.41 22.98
CA GLY A 177 -7.17 2.30 24.31
C GLY A 177 -8.71 2.42 24.35
N ALA A 178 -9.42 2.41 23.20
CA ALA A 178 -10.87 2.53 23.07
C ALA A 178 -11.48 1.32 22.33
N LYS A 179 -12.11 0.50 23.11
CA LYS A 179 -13.12 -0.55 22.94
C LYS A 179 -13.65 -0.96 21.54
N ASN A 180 -13.46 -2.24 21.22
CA ASN A 180 -14.39 -3.25 20.66
C ASN A 180 -15.70 -2.80 20.00
N GLU A 181 -15.68 -2.41 18.74
CA GLU A 181 -16.86 -2.54 17.85
C GLU A 181 -16.52 -3.02 16.41
N SER A 182 -15.25 -3.24 16.09
CA SER A 182 -14.81 -3.54 14.71
C SER A 182 -14.73 -5.03 14.35
N THR A 183 -15.19 -5.92 15.19
CA THR A 183 -15.07 -7.37 14.98
C THR A 183 -15.70 -7.85 13.67
N ILE A 184 -16.80 -7.20 13.24
CA ILE A 184 -17.56 -7.64 12.06
C ILE A 184 -16.86 -7.32 10.74
N ILE A 185 -16.32 -6.11 10.60
CA ILE A 185 -15.61 -5.75 9.35
C ILE A 185 -14.33 -6.56 9.21
N GLN A 186 -13.66 -6.85 10.31
CA GLN A 186 -12.51 -7.77 10.33
C GLN A 186 -12.89 -9.18 9.89
N GLU A 187 -14.00 -9.74 10.44
CA GLU A 187 -14.48 -11.05 10.01
C GLU A 187 -14.87 -11.09 8.52
N ILE A 188 -15.48 -10.00 8.02
CA ILE A 188 -15.82 -9.87 6.60
C ILE A 188 -14.56 -9.82 5.74
N THR A 189 -13.56 -9.02 6.13
CA THR A 189 -12.32 -8.90 5.36
C THR A 189 -11.50 -10.19 5.38
N GLU A 190 -11.45 -10.88 6.50
CA GLU A 190 -10.83 -12.19 6.61
C GLU A 190 -11.56 -13.23 5.76
N TYR A 191 -12.89 -13.24 5.80
CA TYR A 191 -13.69 -14.09 4.92
C TYR A 191 -13.40 -13.79 3.44
N MET A 192 -13.32 -12.51 3.06
CA MET A 192 -12.99 -12.12 1.69
C MET A 192 -11.58 -12.58 1.27
N LYS A 193 -10.59 -12.47 2.15
CA LYS A 193 -9.21 -12.93 1.89
C LYS A 193 -9.13 -14.44 1.69
N ASN A 194 -9.92 -15.20 2.42
CA ASN A 194 -9.93 -16.66 2.34
C ASN A 194 -10.79 -17.21 1.19
N ASN A 195 -11.76 -16.44 0.70
CA ASN A 195 -12.76 -16.88 -0.28
C ASN A 195 -12.85 -15.96 -1.50
N TYR A 196 -11.82 -15.17 -1.79
CA TYR A 196 -11.84 -14.12 -2.84
C TYR A 196 -12.22 -14.66 -4.24
N ALA A 197 -11.90 -15.92 -4.53
CA ALA A 197 -12.24 -16.56 -5.81
C ALA A 197 -13.74 -16.86 -5.96
N GLU A 198 -14.47 -16.89 -4.85
CA GLU A 198 -15.89 -17.18 -4.85
C GLU A 198 -16.74 -15.93 -5.13
N ARG A 199 -18.03 -16.17 -5.42
CA ARG A 199 -19.00 -15.08 -5.56
C ARG A 199 -19.42 -14.58 -4.18
N ILE A 200 -18.78 -13.52 -3.71
CA ILE A 200 -19.09 -12.89 -2.42
C ILE A 200 -19.85 -11.59 -2.66
N SER A 201 -20.93 -11.36 -1.91
CA SER A 201 -21.67 -10.10 -1.95
C SER A 201 -21.80 -9.49 -0.55
N LEU A 202 -21.83 -8.15 -0.49
CA LEU A 202 -22.07 -7.44 0.77
C LEU A 202 -23.44 -7.76 1.36
N SER A 203 -24.43 -8.06 0.51
CA SER A 203 -25.78 -8.43 0.97
C SER A 203 -25.78 -9.78 1.71
N ASP A 204 -24.95 -10.74 1.28
CA ASP A 204 -24.81 -12.03 1.96
C ASP A 204 -24.09 -11.86 3.30
N MET A 205 -23.10 -10.97 3.35
CA MET A 205 -22.43 -10.61 4.60
C MET A 205 -23.40 -9.91 5.56
N ALA A 206 -24.19 -8.96 5.07
CA ALA A 206 -25.20 -8.27 5.88
C ALA A 206 -26.19 -9.26 6.50
N LYS A 207 -26.69 -10.24 5.72
CA LYS A 207 -27.58 -11.30 6.21
C LYS A 207 -26.88 -12.20 7.24
N ARG A 208 -25.66 -12.62 6.95
CA ARG A 208 -24.86 -13.50 7.82
C ARG A 208 -24.63 -12.91 9.20
N TYR A 209 -24.42 -11.61 9.27
CA TYR A 209 -24.14 -10.88 10.52
C TYR A 209 -25.35 -10.16 11.09
N ASN A 210 -26.55 -10.35 10.49
CA ASN A 210 -27.81 -9.76 10.94
C ASN A 210 -27.81 -8.22 10.98
N TYR A 211 -27.20 -7.59 9.95
CA TYR A 211 -27.16 -6.15 9.76
C TYR A 211 -27.95 -5.70 8.54
N SER A 212 -28.38 -4.43 8.52
CA SER A 212 -28.91 -3.84 7.29
C SER A 212 -27.77 -3.61 6.29
N LEU A 213 -28.07 -3.77 4.99
CA LEU A 213 -27.10 -3.57 3.92
C LEU A 213 -26.49 -2.15 3.94
N SER A 214 -27.32 -1.14 4.20
CA SER A 214 -26.85 0.25 4.27
C SER A 214 -25.90 0.50 5.44
N HIS A 215 -26.20 -0.08 6.61
CA HIS A 215 -25.33 0.05 7.78
C HIS A 215 -23.97 -0.60 7.55
N ILE A 216 -23.94 -1.86 7.08
CA ILE A 216 -22.69 -2.57 6.88
C ILE A 216 -21.87 -1.97 5.72
N SER A 217 -22.54 -1.43 4.68
CA SER A 217 -21.87 -0.75 3.56
C SER A 217 -21.16 0.53 4.02
N LYS A 218 -21.86 1.35 4.82
CA LYS A 218 -21.29 2.56 5.37
C LYS A 218 -20.12 2.24 6.31
N LYS A 219 -20.33 1.32 7.25
CA LYS A 219 -19.30 0.90 8.20
C LYS A 219 -18.08 0.29 7.52
N PHE A 220 -18.29 -0.54 6.49
CA PHE A 220 -17.20 -1.11 5.71
C PHE A 220 -16.38 -0.02 5.01
N ALA A 221 -17.04 0.96 4.38
CA ALA A 221 -16.36 2.05 3.71
C ALA A 221 -15.62 2.97 4.70
N GLU A 222 -16.21 3.24 5.86
CA GLU A 222 -15.57 4.05 6.93
C GLU A 222 -14.31 3.36 7.49
N GLU A 223 -14.36 2.04 7.74
CA GLU A 223 -13.24 1.31 8.34
C GLU A 223 -12.16 0.93 7.31
N MET A 224 -12.55 0.61 6.07
CA MET A 224 -11.62 0.12 5.04
C MET A 224 -11.16 1.21 4.06
N GLY A 225 -11.69 2.44 4.17
CA GLY A 225 -11.39 3.56 3.26
C GLY A 225 -11.89 3.36 1.84
N CYS A 226 -12.58 2.25 1.53
CA CYS A 226 -13.11 1.95 0.19
C CYS A 226 -14.32 1.03 0.26
N GLY A 227 -15.10 0.99 -0.84
CA GLY A 227 -16.28 0.13 -0.93
C GLY A 227 -15.93 -1.36 -0.99
N PHE A 228 -16.84 -2.22 -0.51
CA PHE A 228 -16.69 -3.68 -0.47
C PHE A 228 -16.24 -4.28 -1.81
N THR A 229 -16.88 -3.88 -2.92
CA THR A 229 -16.55 -4.40 -4.26
C THR A 229 -15.13 -4.01 -4.67
N GLN A 230 -14.73 -2.78 -4.38
CA GLN A 230 -13.40 -2.27 -4.68
C GLN A 230 -12.33 -3.01 -3.85
N TYR A 231 -12.62 -3.26 -2.58
CA TYR A 231 -11.75 -4.03 -1.70
C TYR A 231 -11.56 -5.47 -2.20
N LEU A 232 -12.66 -6.15 -2.61
CA LEU A 232 -12.59 -7.49 -3.19
C LEU A 232 -11.80 -7.52 -4.50
N GLN A 233 -11.99 -6.52 -5.38
CA GLN A 233 -11.23 -6.39 -6.60
C GLN A 233 -9.73 -6.24 -6.32
N ARG A 234 -9.36 -5.43 -5.31
CA ARG A 234 -7.96 -5.27 -4.90
C ARG A 234 -7.33 -6.59 -4.47
N ILE A 235 -8.01 -7.38 -3.62
CA ILE A 235 -7.56 -8.72 -3.22
C ILE A 235 -7.34 -9.61 -4.45
N ARG A 236 -8.30 -9.64 -5.37
CA ARG A 236 -8.23 -10.49 -6.58
C ARG A 236 -7.07 -10.09 -7.49
N ILE A 237 -6.84 -8.79 -7.69
CA ILE A 237 -5.72 -8.30 -8.49
C ILE A 237 -4.38 -8.64 -7.82
N GLU A 238 -4.27 -8.49 -6.53
CA GLU A 238 -3.10 -8.89 -5.77
C GLU A 238 -2.78 -10.38 -5.95
N GLN A 239 -3.78 -11.26 -5.80
CA GLN A 239 -3.60 -12.70 -6.02
C GLN A 239 -3.26 -13.03 -7.48
N SER A 240 -3.87 -12.32 -8.44
CA SER A 240 -3.53 -12.52 -9.86
C SER A 240 -2.09 -12.14 -10.19
N CYS A 241 -1.54 -11.11 -9.55
CA CYS A 241 -0.14 -10.77 -9.71
C CYS A 241 0.78 -11.91 -9.25
N ARG A 242 0.50 -12.49 -8.08
CA ARG A 242 1.27 -13.65 -7.58
C ARG A 242 1.25 -14.83 -8.55
N LEU A 243 0.06 -15.16 -9.07
CA LEU A 243 -0.07 -16.24 -10.04
C LEU A 243 0.64 -15.94 -11.37
N LEU A 244 0.60 -14.68 -11.83
CA LEU A 244 1.30 -14.26 -13.05
C LEU A 244 2.82 -14.27 -12.87
N GLU A 245 3.33 -14.04 -11.66
CA GLU A 245 4.75 -14.06 -11.33
C GLU A 245 5.36 -15.46 -11.39
N THR A 246 4.60 -16.53 -11.10
CA THR A 246 5.09 -17.90 -11.23
C THR A 246 5.40 -18.26 -12.69
N GLY A 247 4.77 -17.56 -13.65
CA GLY A 247 4.90 -17.88 -15.07
C GLY A 247 4.12 -19.11 -15.53
N GLU A 248 3.58 -19.92 -14.62
CA GLU A 248 2.95 -21.22 -14.88
C GLU A 248 1.58 -21.09 -15.53
N TYR A 249 0.85 -20.00 -15.24
CA TYR A 249 -0.53 -19.84 -15.68
C TYR A 249 -0.67 -18.89 -16.86
N LEU A 250 -1.64 -19.17 -17.74
CA LEU A 250 -2.09 -18.22 -18.75
C LEU A 250 -2.94 -17.12 -18.09
N VAL A 251 -2.96 -15.93 -18.68
CA VAL A 251 -3.75 -14.79 -18.18
C VAL A 251 -5.23 -15.16 -17.98
N ARG A 252 -5.78 -15.98 -18.87
CA ARG A 252 -7.16 -16.47 -18.77
C ARG A 252 -7.36 -17.36 -17.55
N GLU A 253 -6.45 -18.28 -17.32
CA GLU A 253 -6.51 -19.20 -16.17
C GLU A 253 -6.39 -18.41 -14.85
N VAL A 254 -5.50 -17.43 -14.82
CA VAL A 254 -5.39 -16.54 -13.65
C VAL A 254 -6.71 -15.81 -13.39
N ALA A 255 -7.35 -15.25 -14.42
CA ALA A 255 -8.63 -14.57 -14.25
C ALA A 255 -9.69 -15.51 -13.62
N GLU A 256 -9.78 -16.74 -14.10
CA GLU A 256 -10.69 -17.76 -13.57
C GLU A 256 -10.35 -18.16 -12.13
N LEU A 257 -9.06 -18.39 -11.83
CA LEU A 257 -8.57 -18.77 -10.51
C LEU A 257 -8.82 -17.69 -9.44
N VAL A 258 -8.80 -16.41 -9.81
CA VAL A 258 -9.07 -15.31 -8.87
C VAL A 258 -10.54 -14.85 -8.87
N GLY A 259 -11.43 -15.59 -9.54
CA GLY A 259 -12.88 -15.41 -9.46
C GLY A 259 -13.47 -14.42 -10.46
N TYR A 260 -12.82 -14.18 -11.61
CA TYR A 260 -13.41 -13.44 -12.72
C TYR A 260 -13.94 -14.39 -13.79
N GLY A 261 -15.25 -14.35 -14.02
CA GLY A 261 -15.89 -15.10 -15.12
C GLY A 261 -15.74 -14.43 -16.51
N ASP A 262 -15.37 -13.16 -16.55
CA ASP A 262 -15.15 -12.39 -17.78
C ASP A 262 -13.72 -11.84 -17.85
N ILE A 263 -12.94 -12.36 -18.78
CA ILE A 263 -11.55 -11.96 -19.00
C ILE A 263 -11.41 -10.48 -19.45
N LYS A 264 -12.40 -9.94 -20.17
CA LYS A 264 -12.37 -8.52 -20.59
C LYS A 264 -12.51 -7.62 -19.39
N PHE A 265 -13.42 -7.95 -18.50
CA PHE A 265 -13.61 -7.23 -17.25
C PHE A 265 -12.38 -7.36 -16.34
N PHE A 266 -11.81 -8.55 -16.20
CA PHE A 266 -10.53 -8.76 -15.50
C PHE A 266 -9.41 -7.88 -16.03
N ASN A 267 -9.18 -7.89 -17.36
CA ASN A 267 -8.13 -7.07 -17.97
C ASN A 267 -8.34 -5.58 -17.72
N LYS A 268 -9.59 -5.11 -17.75
CA LYS A 268 -9.93 -3.73 -17.44
C LYS A 268 -9.59 -3.40 -15.98
N VAL A 269 -10.10 -4.18 -15.02
CA VAL A 269 -9.85 -3.94 -13.58
C VAL A 269 -8.36 -4.01 -13.27
N PHE A 270 -7.66 -4.98 -13.83
CA PHE A 270 -6.20 -5.12 -13.64
C PHE A 270 -5.45 -3.88 -14.14
N LYS A 271 -5.80 -3.39 -15.35
CA LYS A 271 -5.19 -2.19 -15.93
C LYS A 271 -5.57 -0.93 -15.15
N ASP A 272 -6.83 -0.81 -14.74
CA ASP A 272 -7.31 0.34 -13.95
C ASP A 272 -6.60 0.39 -12.58
N THR A 273 -6.29 -0.79 -12.00
CA THR A 273 -5.61 -0.91 -10.70
C THR A 273 -4.10 -0.69 -10.80
N LEU A 274 -3.44 -1.19 -11.84
CA LEU A 274 -1.97 -1.26 -11.93
C LEU A 274 -1.36 -0.41 -13.05
N GLY A 275 -2.19 0.25 -13.86
CA GLY A 275 -1.72 1.06 -14.99
C GLY A 275 -1.23 0.24 -16.20
N ILE A 276 -1.05 -1.07 -16.06
CA ILE A 276 -0.57 -1.98 -17.11
C ILE A 276 -1.48 -3.20 -17.24
N THR A 277 -1.47 -3.84 -18.40
CA THR A 277 -2.26 -5.05 -18.63
C THR A 277 -1.62 -6.28 -17.96
N PRO A 278 -2.39 -7.34 -17.66
CA PRO A 278 -1.85 -8.59 -17.13
C PRO A 278 -0.75 -9.20 -18.03
N ARG A 279 -0.89 -9.04 -19.36
CA ARG A 279 0.09 -9.53 -20.34
C ARG A 279 1.40 -8.75 -20.28
N GLU A 280 1.33 -7.43 -20.12
CA GLU A 280 2.49 -6.57 -19.93
C GLU A 280 3.16 -6.89 -18.59
N PHE A 281 2.37 -7.05 -17.53
CA PHE A 281 2.86 -7.45 -16.21
C PHE A 281 3.63 -8.77 -16.26
N LYS A 282 3.08 -9.82 -16.90
CA LYS A 282 3.74 -11.12 -17.07
C LYS A 282 5.05 -10.99 -17.85
N LYS A 283 5.09 -10.19 -18.92
CA LYS A 283 6.30 -9.96 -19.71
C LYS A 283 7.42 -9.30 -18.91
N LEU A 284 7.09 -8.32 -18.06
CA LEU A 284 8.07 -7.61 -17.24
C LEU A 284 8.81 -8.55 -16.26
N LYS A 285 8.24 -9.71 -15.95
CA LYS A 285 8.81 -10.70 -15.02
C LYS A 285 9.61 -11.82 -15.70
N HIS A 286 9.38 -12.09 -17.01
CA HIS A 286 10.11 -13.11 -17.75
C HIS A 286 11.48 -12.66 -18.29
N TYR A 287 11.86 -11.41 -18.12
CA TYR A 287 13.18 -10.89 -18.49
C TYR A 287 14.19 -10.87 -17.33
N ARG A 288 14.04 -11.80 -16.39
CA ARG A 288 15.01 -12.04 -15.30
C ARG A 288 15.62 -13.41 -15.37
#